data_366129da71de9de38ac44ae469052dee
#
_entry.id   366129da71de9de38ac44ae469052dee
#
_cell.length_a   1.000
_cell.length_b   1.000
_cell.length_c   1.000
_cell.angle_alpha   90.00
_cell.angle_beta   90.00
_cell.angle_gamma   90.00
#
_symmetry.space_group_name_H-M   'P 1'
#
loop_
_entity.id
_entity.type
_entity.pdbx_description
1 polymer ?
#
loop_
_entity_poly.entity_id
_entity_poly.type
_entity_poly.pdbx_seq_one_letter_code
_entity_poly.pdbx_strand_id
1 'polypeptide(L)'
;MSYQNGDLDITLLNGEQVEQVKDDPEFTSVGAGYLWYISPNMDAVPELANLNLRRAITFALDRDSITNDVLKDGSSPAYTAVPAQFATGPDGSDFSADQTKFAEFCAYDPDKAAEYYEQAKAELGKDSFSFTMVVDADDAPQKVAQVVQEQLQTTLPGFTLELKVEPKKQRVQDMQDGNFEIGLTRWGPDYADPMTYLGMWVTGNSNNYGLWSDADYDAVIAECTTGDLCTDPEGRWEAMYDAESIVLEQAAIFPLYGQCNAEMISSAVTGVDFHPVALNRVYKDAKKSV
;
A
#
# COMPACT_ATOMS: atom_id res chain seq x y z
N MET A 1 22.54 7.96 17.86
CA MET A 1 23.39 8.71 18.82
C MET A 1 22.55 9.49 19.85
N SER A 2 21.60 10.36 19.51
CA SER A 2 20.84 11.11 20.51
C SER A 2 20.04 10.24 21.47
N TYR A 3 19.43 9.14 21.01
CA TYR A 3 18.77 8.17 21.85
C TYR A 3 19.75 7.48 22.82
N GLN A 4 20.87 6.98 22.32
CA GLN A 4 21.91 6.33 23.13
C GLN A 4 22.54 7.25 24.18
N ASN A 5 22.55 8.55 23.92
CA ASN A 5 23.05 9.56 24.87
C ASN A 5 21.98 10.00 25.88
N GLY A 6 20.73 9.52 25.78
CA GLY A 6 19.61 9.92 26.63
C GLY A 6 19.01 11.29 26.30
N ASP A 7 19.35 11.87 25.13
CA ASP A 7 18.80 13.15 24.66
C ASP A 7 17.39 12.98 24.10
N LEU A 8 17.04 11.76 23.66
CA LEU A 8 15.73 11.37 23.15
C LEU A 8 15.22 10.13 23.86
N ASP A 9 13.94 10.10 24.18
CA ASP A 9 13.27 8.97 24.79
C ASP A 9 12.62 8.03 23.77
N ILE A 10 12.32 8.54 22.58
CA ILE A 10 11.75 7.80 21.45
C ILE A 10 12.46 8.24 20.18
N THR A 11 12.79 7.27 19.32
CA THR A 11 13.38 7.55 18.01
C THR A 11 12.89 6.55 16.97
N LEU A 12 12.59 7.04 15.77
CA LEU A 12 12.33 6.20 14.59
C LEU A 12 13.65 5.63 14.06
N LEU A 13 13.57 4.44 13.51
CA LEU A 13 14.69 3.71 12.91
C LEU A 13 14.41 3.44 11.43
N ASN A 14 15.48 3.39 10.64
CA ASN A 14 15.45 2.79 9.31
C ASN A 14 15.85 1.30 9.38
N GLY A 15 15.66 0.55 8.29
CA GLY A 15 15.94 -0.89 8.27
C GLY A 15 17.38 -1.27 8.62
N GLU A 16 18.37 -0.44 8.25
CA GLU A 16 19.78 -0.69 8.60
C GLU A 16 20.03 -0.56 10.11
N GLN A 17 19.31 0.35 10.78
CA GLN A 17 19.38 0.53 12.23
C GLN A 17 18.62 -0.58 12.96
N VAL A 18 17.50 -1.05 12.41
CA VAL A 18 16.70 -2.16 12.97
C VAL A 18 17.55 -3.42 13.11
N GLU A 19 18.34 -3.77 12.11
CA GLU A 19 19.22 -4.95 12.17
C GLU A 19 20.21 -4.92 13.34
N GLN A 20 20.55 -3.74 13.84
CA GLN A 20 21.49 -3.57 14.95
C GLN A 20 20.83 -3.66 16.33
N VAL A 21 19.49 -3.46 16.40
CA VAL A 21 18.75 -3.32 17.66
C VAL A 21 17.52 -4.20 17.78
N LYS A 22 17.24 -5.07 16.80
CA LYS A 22 16.03 -5.91 16.77
C LYS A 22 15.86 -6.82 18.00
N ASP A 23 16.94 -7.15 18.67
CA ASP A 23 16.94 -7.97 19.88
C ASP A 23 16.98 -7.13 21.16
N ASP A 24 16.99 -5.81 21.05
CA ASP A 24 16.98 -4.91 22.20
C ASP A 24 15.56 -4.85 22.82
N PRO A 25 15.40 -4.96 24.16
CA PRO A 25 14.09 -4.91 24.81
C PRO A 25 13.37 -3.56 24.66
N GLU A 26 14.07 -2.50 24.28
CA GLU A 26 13.50 -1.18 23.99
C GLU A 26 13.09 -1.02 22.52
N PHE A 27 13.40 -2.00 21.66
CA PHE A 27 12.95 -2.01 20.27
C PHE A 27 11.49 -2.43 20.15
N THR A 28 10.75 -1.73 19.29
CA THR A 28 9.39 -2.11 18.89
C THR A 28 9.15 -1.77 17.42
N SER A 29 8.27 -2.54 16.78
CA SER A 29 7.75 -2.24 15.45
C SER A 29 6.23 -2.28 15.50
N VAL A 30 5.59 -1.18 15.12
CA VAL A 30 4.15 -1.00 15.24
C VAL A 30 3.56 -0.65 13.87
N GLY A 31 2.47 -1.30 13.50
CA GLY A 31 1.73 -0.99 12.28
C GLY A 31 1.30 0.47 12.26
N ALA A 32 1.68 1.19 11.21
CA ALA A 32 1.39 2.61 11.06
C ALA A 32 0.04 2.88 10.36
N GLY A 33 -0.66 1.82 9.95
CA GLY A 33 -1.92 1.91 9.21
C GLY A 33 -1.77 2.40 7.76
N TYR A 34 -0.58 2.66 7.26
CA TYR A 34 -0.40 3.07 5.87
C TYR A 34 -0.31 1.87 4.94
N LEU A 35 -1.13 1.89 3.88
CA LEU A 35 -0.96 1.06 2.70
C LEU A 35 -0.12 1.81 1.67
N TRP A 36 1.03 1.27 1.28
CA TRP A 36 1.76 1.70 0.10
C TRP A 36 1.33 0.89 -1.10
N TYR A 37 1.05 1.58 -2.20
CA TYR A 37 0.57 0.97 -3.43
C TYR A 37 1.02 1.76 -4.66
N ILE A 38 0.98 1.11 -5.81
CA ILE A 38 1.16 1.74 -7.10
C ILE A 38 -0.22 2.00 -7.69
N SER A 39 -0.43 3.22 -8.19
CA SER A 39 -1.62 3.66 -8.91
C SER A 39 -1.27 3.87 -10.39
N PRO A 40 -1.81 3.05 -11.32
CA PRO A 40 -1.72 3.31 -12.76
C PRO A 40 -2.73 4.40 -13.14
N ASN A 41 -2.34 5.35 -13.98
CA ASN A 41 -3.25 6.36 -14.53
C ASN A 41 -3.85 5.86 -15.84
N MET A 42 -5.08 5.38 -15.79
CA MET A 42 -5.76 4.73 -16.92
C MET A 42 -6.37 5.73 -17.91
N ASP A 43 -6.51 6.99 -17.51
CA ASP A 43 -7.00 8.07 -18.38
C ASP A 43 -5.86 8.72 -19.17
N ALA A 44 -4.79 9.11 -18.51
CA ALA A 44 -3.64 9.73 -19.16
C ALA A 44 -2.85 8.73 -20.04
N VAL A 45 -2.89 7.43 -19.70
CA VAL A 45 -2.15 6.37 -20.39
C VAL A 45 -3.10 5.26 -20.80
N PRO A 46 -3.64 5.29 -22.05
CA PRO A 46 -4.61 4.31 -22.51
C PRO A 46 -4.14 2.85 -22.44
N GLU A 47 -2.84 2.60 -22.55
CA GLU A 47 -2.26 1.27 -22.40
C GLU A 47 -2.50 0.70 -20.99
N LEU A 48 -2.48 1.54 -19.95
CA LEU A 48 -2.75 1.12 -18.58
C LEU A 48 -4.25 0.84 -18.32
N ALA A 49 -5.15 1.19 -19.25
CA ALA A 49 -6.53 0.72 -19.21
C ALA A 49 -6.65 -0.77 -19.57
N ASN A 50 -5.63 -1.36 -20.23
CA ASN A 50 -5.60 -2.78 -20.54
C ASN A 50 -5.41 -3.62 -19.27
N LEU A 51 -6.37 -4.51 -18.98
CA LEU A 51 -6.36 -5.33 -17.77
C LEU A 51 -5.18 -6.30 -17.73
N ASN A 52 -4.84 -6.91 -18.88
CA ASN A 52 -3.73 -7.87 -18.96
C ASN A 52 -2.39 -7.18 -18.69
N LEU A 53 -2.20 -5.94 -19.13
CA LEU A 53 -0.99 -5.17 -18.78
C LEU A 53 -0.92 -4.88 -17.29
N ARG A 54 -2.01 -4.49 -16.64
CA ARG A 54 -2.04 -4.25 -15.19
C ARG A 54 -1.80 -5.54 -14.40
N ARG A 55 -2.39 -6.68 -14.84
CA ARG A 55 -2.13 -7.99 -14.24
C ARG A 55 -0.68 -8.42 -14.44
N ALA A 56 -0.08 -8.20 -15.60
CA ALA A 56 1.35 -8.46 -15.81
C ALA A 56 2.22 -7.69 -14.81
N ILE A 57 1.93 -6.41 -14.61
CA ILE A 57 2.66 -5.56 -13.66
C ILE A 57 2.50 -6.11 -12.22
N THR A 58 1.28 -6.37 -11.76
CA THR A 58 1.07 -6.78 -10.36
C THR A 58 1.68 -8.15 -10.04
N PHE A 59 1.63 -9.13 -10.97
CA PHE A 59 2.24 -10.44 -10.79
C PHE A 59 3.78 -10.43 -10.90
N ALA A 60 4.37 -9.39 -11.49
CA ALA A 60 5.83 -9.22 -11.54
C ALA A 60 6.44 -8.63 -10.26
N LEU A 61 5.62 -8.22 -9.27
CA LEU A 61 6.06 -7.55 -8.06
C LEU A 61 6.28 -8.54 -6.90
N ASP A 62 7.53 -8.79 -6.55
CA ASP A 62 7.93 -9.54 -5.35
C ASP A 62 7.89 -8.64 -4.12
N ARG A 63 6.77 -8.69 -3.42
CA ARG A 63 6.49 -7.87 -2.23
C ARG A 63 7.28 -8.32 -1.01
N ASP A 64 7.57 -9.62 -0.93
CA ASP A 64 8.36 -10.19 0.15
C ASP A 64 9.80 -9.66 0.10
N SER A 65 10.41 -9.60 -1.08
CA SER A 65 11.74 -9.02 -1.22
C SER A 65 11.77 -7.52 -0.90
N ILE A 66 10.72 -6.78 -1.26
CA ILE A 66 10.60 -5.35 -0.92
C ILE A 66 10.60 -5.15 0.61
N THR A 67 9.84 -5.94 1.35
CA THR A 67 9.73 -5.77 2.80
C THR A 67 10.91 -6.35 3.57
N ASN A 68 11.36 -7.57 3.19
CA ASN A 68 12.37 -8.32 3.94
C ASN A 68 13.81 -7.94 3.58
N ASP A 69 14.06 -7.52 2.32
CA ASP A 69 15.43 -7.25 1.84
C ASP A 69 15.72 -5.76 1.69
N VAL A 70 14.69 -4.92 1.47
CA VAL A 70 14.85 -3.48 1.23
C VAL A 70 14.43 -2.65 2.43
N LEU A 71 13.20 -2.79 2.92
CA LEU A 71 12.68 -1.99 4.03
C LEU A 71 13.25 -2.44 5.38
N LYS A 72 13.15 -3.72 5.73
CA LYS A 72 13.69 -4.32 6.96
C LYS A 72 13.26 -3.62 8.26
N ASP A 73 12.13 -2.94 8.22
CA ASP A 73 11.62 -2.10 9.32
C ASP A 73 10.41 -2.70 10.03
N GLY A 74 10.05 -3.95 9.67
CA GLY A 74 8.87 -4.65 10.17
C GLY A 74 7.63 -4.42 9.33
N SER A 75 7.71 -3.64 8.25
CA SER A 75 6.66 -3.55 7.23
C SER A 75 6.34 -4.93 6.65
N SER A 76 5.07 -5.19 6.37
CA SER A 76 4.58 -6.47 5.86
C SER A 76 4.21 -6.38 4.37
N PRO A 77 4.46 -7.44 3.57
CA PRO A 77 3.97 -7.47 2.19
C PRO A 77 2.44 -7.36 2.16
N ALA A 78 1.89 -6.57 1.24
CA ALA A 78 0.45 -6.39 1.12
C ALA A 78 -0.09 -7.09 -0.13
N TYR A 79 -0.95 -8.07 0.10
CA TYR A 79 -1.75 -8.77 -0.93
C TYR A 79 -3.23 -8.38 -0.83
N THR A 80 -3.53 -7.39 -0.02
CA THR A 80 -4.86 -6.85 0.28
C THR A 80 -4.87 -5.33 0.07
N ALA A 81 -6.03 -4.76 -0.19
CA ALA A 81 -6.21 -3.33 -0.32
C ALA A 81 -6.40 -2.63 1.05
N VAL A 82 -6.70 -3.41 2.09
CA VAL A 82 -6.78 -2.98 3.49
C VAL A 82 -5.64 -3.61 4.27
N PRO A 83 -4.79 -2.85 4.99
CA PRO A 83 -3.71 -3.40 5.79
C PRO A 83 -4.19 -4.35 6.90
N ALA A 84 -3.35 -5.33 7.26
CA ALA A 84 -3.58 -6.18 8.41
C ALA A 84 -3.49 -5.42 9.74
N GLN A 85 -4.13 -5.94 10.78
CA GLN A 85 -4.15 -5.40 12.15
C GLN A 85 -4.73 -3.97 12.21
N PHE A 86 -5.67 -3.68 11.33
CA PHE A 86 -6.23 -2.34 11.19
C PHE A 86 -7.69 -2.25 11.64
N ALA A 87 -8.56 -3.13 11.17
CA ALA A 87 -10.00 -3.05 11.42
C ALA A 87 -10.53 -4.38 11.99
N THR A 88 -11.29 -4.28 13.08
CA THR A 88 -11.88 -5.43 13.77
C THR A 88 -13.35 -5.56 13.41
N GLY A 89 -13.74 -6.75 12.95
CA GLY A 89 -15.09 -7.08 12.54
C GLY A 89 -16.08 -7.32 13.68
N PRO A 90 -17.36 -7.57 13.34
CA PRO A 90 -18.40 -7.86 14.32
C PRO A 90 -18.11 -9.10 15.17
N ASP A 91 -17.38 -10.08 14.62
CA ASP A 91 -16.95 -11.32 15.28
C ASP A 91 -15.64 -11.18 16.07
N GLY A 92 -15.02 -10.00 16.05
CA GLY A 92 -13.73 -9.72 16.69
C GLY A 92 -12.51 -10.09 15.85
N SER A 93 -12.68 -10.57 14.61
CA SER A 93 -11.57 -10.86 13.70
C SER A 93 -11.03 -9.58 13.03
N ASP A 94 -9.75 -9.60 12.64
CA ASP A 94 -9.17 -8.56 11.79
C ASP A 94 -9.62 -8.75 10.33
N PHE A 95 -9.98 -7.67 9.65
CA PHE A 95 -10.46 -7.69 8.26
C PHE A 95 -9.46 -8.36 7.32
N SER A 96 -8.19 -8.07 7.48
CA SER A 96 -7.11 -8.59 6.65
C SER A 96 -6.25 -9.63 7.38
N ALA A 97 -6.86 -10.41 8.31
CA ALA A 97 -6.15 -11.48 9.03
C ALA A 97 -5.53 -12.52 8.08
N ASP A 98 -6.23 -12.88 7.02
CA ASP A 98 -5.74 -13.75 5.95
C ASP A 98 -5.20 -12.91 4.79
N GLN A 99 -3.91 -12.59 4.84
CA GLN A 99 -3.22 -11.88 3.78
C GLN A 99 -3.14 -12.67 2.46
N THR A 100 -3.45 -13.97 2.46
CA THR A 100 -3.44 -14.81 1.25
C THR A 100 -4.79 -14.89 0.57
N LYS A 101 -5.85 -14.35 1.16
CA LYS A 101 -7.24 -14.44 0.66
C LYS A 101 -7.37 -14.00 -0.81
N PHE A 102 -6.62 -12.97 -1.21
CA PHE A 102 -6.61 -12.42 -2.57
C PHE A 102 -5.29 -12.62 -3.31
N ALA A 103 -4.43 -13.51 -2.80
CA ALA A 103 -3.13 -13.78 -3.41
C ALA A 103 -3.23 -14.25 -4.87
N GLU A 104 -4.31 -14.92 -5.24
CA GLU A 104 -4.57 -15.34 -6.61
C GLU A 104 -4.62 -14.19 -7.63
N PHE A 105 -4.90 -12.96 -7.19
CA PHE A 105 -4.98 -11.76 -8.05
C PHE A 105 -3.68 -10.97 -8.10
N CYS A 106 -2.78 -11.13 -7.12
CA CYS A 106 -1.62 -10.23 -6.99
C CYS A 106 -0.35 -10.84 -6.39
N ALA A 107 -0.30 -12.13 -6.03
CA ALA A 107 0.93 -12.77 -5.56
C ALA A 107 2.00 -12.78 -6.66
N TYR A 108 3.27 -12.69 -6.26
CA TYR A 108 4.38 -12.77 -7.19
C TYR A 108 4.37 -14.10 -7.94
N ASP A 109 4.23 -14.02 -9.26
CA ASP A 109 4.22 -15.15 -10.18
C ASP A 109 4.76 -14.69 -11.54
N PRO A 110 6.07 -14.81 -11.78
CA PRO A 110 6.69 -14.33 -13.00
C PRO A 110 6.21 -15.05 -14.28
N ASP A 111 5.75 -16.30 -14.16
CA ASP A 111 5.19 -17.04 -15.31
C ASP A 111 3.82 -16.46 -15.72
N LYS A 112 2.93 -16.20 -14.75
CA LYS A 112 1.67 -15.49 -15.02
C LYS A 112 1.91 -14.06 -15.51
N ALA A 113 2.89 -13.35 -14.92
CA ALA A 113 3.25 -12.01 -15.38
C ALA A 113 3.64 -12.01 -16.86
N ALA A 114 4.49 -12.95 -17.28
CA ALA A 114 4.89 -13.11 -18.66
C ALA A 114 3.71 -13.47 -19.58
N GLU A 115 2.82 -14.37 -19.15
CA GLU A 115 1.63 -14.74 -19.91
C GLU A 115 0.71 -13.53 -20.16
N TYR A 116 0.35 -12.79 -19.12
CA TYR A 116 -0.48 -11.59 -19.24
C TYR A 116 0.22 -10.49 -20.05
N TYR A 117 1.55 -10.39 -19.95
CA TYR A 117 2.30 -9.41 -20.73
C TYR A 117 2.25 -9.68 -22.25
N GLU A 118 2.38 -10.94 -22.65
CA GLU A 118 2.25 -11.34 -24.07
C GLU A 118 0.80 -11.13 -24.58
N GLN A 119 -0.21 -11.39 -23.74
CA GLN A 119 -1.60 -11.08 -24.06
C GLN A 119 -1.80 -9.57 -24.26
N ALA A 120 -1.28 -8.74 -23.35
CA ALA A 120 -1.35 -7.28 -23.46
C ALA A 120 -0.67 -6.75 -24.73
N LYS A 121 0.51 -7.28 -25.08
CA LYS A 121 1.20 -6.92 -26.32
C LYS A 121 0.34 -7.23 -27.56
N ALA A 122 -0.27 -8.42 -27.60
CA ALA A 122 -1.13 -8.83 -28.70
C ALA A 122 -2.38 -7.95 -28.82
N GLU A 123 -3.04 -7.65 -27.71
CA GLU A 123 -4.25 -6.82 -27.66
C GLU A 123 -3.98 -5.36 -28.03
N LEU A 124 -2.86 -4.82 -27.59
CA LEU A 124 -2.47 -3.41 -27.83
C LEU A 124 -1.68 -3.23 -29.13
N GLY A 125 -1.25 -4.32 -29.79
CA GLY A 125 -0.44 -4.26 -31.02
C GLY A 125 0.93 -3.64 -30.80
N LYS A 126 1.55 -3.85 -29.61
CA LYS A 126 2.83 -3.29 -29.20
C LYS A 126 3.77 -4.39 -28.72
N ASP A 127 5.07 -4.23 -29.00
CA ASP A 127 6.11 -5.18 -28.56
C ASP A 127 6.80 -4.76 -27.26
N SER A 128 6.61 -3.51 -26.83
CA SER A 128 7.25 -2.93 -25.65
C SER A 128 6.42 -1.80 -25.06
N PHE A 129 6.65 -1.54 -23.76
CA PHE A 129 6.00 -0.45 -23.03
C PHE A 129 7.04 0.34 -22.25
N SER A 130 6.85 1.66 -22.21
CA SER A 130 7.73 2.57 -21.45
C SER A 130 6.87 3.56 -20.69
N PHE A 131 7.10 3.64 -19.37
CA PHE A 131 6.35 4.52 -18.48
C PHE A 131 7.28 5.25 -17.53
N THR A 132 6.77 6.36 -17.00
CA THR A 132 7.39 7.12 -15.91
C THR A 132 6.62 6.90 -14.61
N MET A 133 7.32 6.58 -13.51
CA MET A 133 6.74 6.49 -12.19
C MET A 133 7.16 7.68 -11.32
N VAL A 134 6.17 8.44 -10.84
CA VAL A 134 6.40 9.50 -9.85
C VAL A 134 6.58 8.92 -8.46
N VAL A 135 7.58 9.39 -7.72
CA VAL A 135 8.04 8.83 -6.44
C VAL A 135 8.41 9.94 -5.46
N ASP A 136 8.14 9.76 -4.17
CA ASP A 136 8.60 10.67 -3.11
C ASP A 136 10.14 10.72 -3.04
N ALA A 137 10.68 11.90 -2.76
CA ALA A 137 12.12 12.12 -2.58
C ALA A 137 12.69 11.54 -1.26
N ASP A 138 11.86 10.93 -0.41
CA ASP A 138 12.28 10.25 0.80
C ASP A 138 13.05 8.95 0.46
N ASP A 139 14.00 8.54 1.33
CA ASP A 139 14.93 7.42 1.07
C ASP A 139 14.20 6.08 0.85
N ALA A 140 13.26 5.72 1.72
CA ALA A 140 12.57 4.43 1.63
C ALA A 140 11.72 4.29 0.36
N PRO A 141 10.86 5.25 -0.04
CA PRO A 141 10.13 5.18 -1.31
C PRO A 141 11.04 5.10 -2.54
N GLN A 142 12.19 5.80 -2.54
CA GLN A 142 13.12 5.71 -3.65
C GLN A 142 13.75 4.32 -3.77
N LYS A 143 14.17 3.70 -2.65
CA LYS A 143 14.69 2.33 -2.64
C LYS A 143 13.64 1.33 -3.13
N VAL A 144 12.40 1.45 -2.66
CA VAL A 144 11.28 0.61 -3.13
C VAL A 144 11.05 0.79 -4.63
N ALA A 145 11.02 2.02 -5.12
CA ALA A 145 10.81 2.31 -6.54
C ALA A 145 11.91 1.71 -7.44
N GLN A 146 13.18 1.76 -6.99
CA GLN A 146 14.29 1.15 -7.71
C GLN A 146 14.15 -0.38 -7.82
N VAL A 147 13.71 -1.03 -6.75
CA VAL A 147 13.45 -2.47 -6.76
C VAL A 147 12.26 -2.82 -7.64
N VAL A 148 11.18 -2.06 -7.57
CA VAL A 148 10.03 -2.20 -8.48
C VAL A 148 10.46 -2.05 -9.95
N GLN A 149 11.28 -1.05 -10.26
CA GLN A 149 11.83 -0.85 -11.59
C GLN A 149 12.63 -2.08 -12.06
N GLU A 150 13.51 -2.61 -11.22
CA GLU A 150 14.33 -3.78 -11.52
C GLU A 150 13.46 -5.02 -11.73
N GLN A 151 12.49 -5.28 -10.85
CA GLN A 151 11.59 -6.43 -10.94
C GLN A 151 10.79 -6.40 -12.25
N LEU A 152 10.18 -5.26 -12.60
CA LEU A 152 9.38 -5.11 -13.81
C LEU A 152 10.23 -5.27 -15.08
N GLN A 153 11.39 -4.63 -15.14
CA GLN A 153 12.28 -4.71 -16.31
C GLN A 153 12.93 -6.09 -16.48
N THR A 154 13.13 -6.83 -15.39
CA THR A 154 13.68 -8.18 -15.43
C THR A 154 12.62 -9.21 -15.82
N THR A 155 11.40 -9.07 -15.28
CA THR A 155 10.32 -10.05 -15.47
C THR A 155 9.58 -9.84 -16.80
N LEU A 156 9.47 -8.59 -17.30
CA LEU A 156 8.69 -8.22 -18.48
C LEU A 156 9.62 -7.71 -19.60
N PRO A 157 10.09 -8.56 -20.51
CA PRO A 157 11.02 -8.15 -21.58
C PRO A 157 10.46 -7.06 -22.48
N GLY A 158 11.17 -5.93 -22.58
CA GLY A 158 10.72 -4.76 -23.32
C GLY A 158 9.89 -3.77 -22.50
N PHE A 159 9.69 -4.03 -21.21
CA PHE A 159 9.14 -3.04 -20.27
C PHE A 159 10.26 -2.11 -19.78
N THR A 160 10.01 -0.80 -19.81
CA THR A 160 10.92 0.22 -19.27
C THR A 160 10.15 1.10 -18.30
N LEU A 161 10.73 1.34 -17.13
CA LEU A 161 10.18 2.23 -16.12
C LEU A 161 11.21 3.30 -15.78
N GLU A 162 10.90 4.57 -16.01
CA GLU A 162 11.71 5.69 -15.55
C GLU A 162 11.20 6.20 -14.21
N LEU A 163 12.10 6.61 -13.32
CA LEU A 163 11.74 7.15 -12.00
C LEU A 163 11.83 8.68 -12.01
N LYS A 164 10.71 9.34 -11.76
CA LYS A 164 10.61 10.79 -11.54
C LYS A 164 10.51 11.05 -10.04
N VAL A 165 11.64 11.40 -9.43
CA VAL A 165 11.74 11.67 -7.99
C VAL A 165 11.37 13.11 -7.70
N GLU A 166 10.39 13.32 -6.82
CA GLU A 166 9.86 14.65 -6.50
C GLU A 166 9.65 14.82 -5.00
N PRO A 167 9.66 16.06 -4.47
CA PRO A 167 9.18 16.32 -3.13
C PRO A 167 7.74 15.81 -2.98
N LYS A 168 7.42 15.16 -1.86
CA LYS A 168 6.12 14.54 -1.59
C LYS A 168 4.92 15.43 -1.97
N LYS A 169 4.99 16.74 -1.64
CA LYS A 169 3.89 17.67 -1.96
C LYS A 169 3.68 17.81 -3.47
N GLN A 170 4.77 17.82 -4.26
CA GLN A 170 4.70 17.92 -5.72
C GLN A 170 4.13 16.62 -6.30
N ARG A 171 4.62 15.45 -5.86
CA ARG A 171 4.11 14.15 -6.31
C ARG A 171 2.61 14.01 -6.04
N VAL A 172 2.13 14.41 -4.85
CA VAL A 172 0.69 14.39 -4.54
C VAL A 172 -0.08 15.31 -5.48
N GLN A 173 0.43 16.53 -5.73
CA GLN A 173 -0.23 17.48 -6.63
C GLN A 173 -0.28 16.94 -8.06
N ASP A 174 0.83 16.40 -8.58
CA ASP A 174 0.87 15.81 -9.92
C ASP A 174 -0.14 14.66 -10.06
N MET A 175 -0.29 13.83 -9.04
CA MET A 175 -1.28 12.75 -9.06
C MET A 175 -2.72 13.28 -9.00
N GLN A 176 -2.99 14.32 -8.20
CA GLN A 176 -4.30 14.96 -8.13
C GLN A 176 -4.69 15.65 -9.44
N ASP A 177 -3.72 16.23 -10.12
CA ASP A 177 -3.93 16.94 -11.40
C ASP A 177 -3.93 15.97 -12.61
N GLY A 178 -3.69 14.67 -12.40
CA GLY A 178 -3.59 13.67 -13.46
C GLY A 178 -2.28 13.74 -14.26
N ASN A 179 -1.28 14.51 -13.82
CA ASN A 179 0.01 14.73 -14.49
C ASN A 179 1.02 13.62 -14.17
N PHE A 180 0.63 12.36 -14.24
CA PHE A 180 1.48 11.20 -14.01
C PHE A 180 1.03 10.03 -14.87
N GLU A 181 1.91 9.05 -15.08
CA GLU A 181 1.58 7.80 -15.76
C GLU A 181 1.40 6.67 -14.75
N ILE A 182 2.37 6.47 -13.87
CA ILE A 182 2.32 5.54 -12.75
C ILE A 182 2.75 6.30 -11.49
N GLY A 183 2.08 6.09 -10.36
CA GLY A 183 2.42 6.76 -9.11
C GLY A 183 2.67 5.78 -7.98
N LEU A 184 3.84 5.86 -7.31
CA LEU A 184 4.07 5.21 -6.03
C LEU A 184 3.56 6.13 -4.91
N THR A 185 2.53 5.68 -4.22
CA THR A 185 1.85 6.49 -3.21
C THR A 185 1.44 5.66 -1.99
N ARG A 186 0.90 6.34 -0.98
CA ARG A 186 0.35 5.67 0.20
C ARG A 186 -0.94 6.34 0.65
N TRP A 187 -1.78 5.56 1.30
CA TRP A 187 -2.92 6.05 2.06
C TRP A 187 -2.76 5.71 3.54
N GLY A 188 -3.09 6.66 4.40
CA GLY A 188 -3.22 6.45 5.84
C GLY A 188 -4.68 6.61 6.23
N PRO A 189 -5.19 5.80 7.16
CA PRO A 189 -6.62 5.76 7.47
C PRO A 189 -7.07 7.01 8.22
N ASP A 190 -8.24 7.51 7.86
CA ASP A 190 -8.89 8.63 8.57
C ASP A 190 -9.74 8.14 9.76
N TYR A 191 -10.22 6.89 9.71
CA TYR A 191 -11.03 6.25 10.74
C TYR A 191 -10.81 4.72 10.72
N ALA A 192 -11.15 4.02 11.82
CA ALA A 192 -10.90 2.59 12.01
C ALA A 192 -12.01 1.73 11.36
N ASP A 193 -12.11 1.74 10.04
CA ASP A 193 -13.05 0.94 9.25
C ASP A 193 -12.43 0.68 7.87
N PRO A 194 -12.58 -0.52 7.26
CA PRO A 194 -12.04 -0.83 5.93
C PRO A 194 -12.45 0.16 4.85
N MET A 195 -13.61 0.81 5.00
CA MET A 195 -14.13 1.79 4.07
C MET A 195 -13.21 3.01 3.88
N THR A 196 -12.32 3.33 4.84
CA THR A 196 -11.34 4.40 4.68
C THR A 196 -10.37 4.15 3.51
N TYR A 197 -10.15 2.86 3.14
CA TYR A 197 -9.40 2.44 1.96
C TYR A 197 -10.34 2.17 0.78
N LEU A 198 -11.33 1.31 0.97
CA LEU A 198 -12.20 0.87 -0.11
C LEU A 198 -13.02 2.02 -0.73
N GLY A 199 -13.41 3.01 0.05
CA GLY A 199 -14.13 4.18 -0.47
C GLY A 199 -13.31 5.07 -1.41
N MET A 200 -11.97 4.93 -1.44
CA MET A 200 -11.11 5.76 -2.29
C MET A 200 -11.29 5.49 -3.79
N TRP A 201 -11.56 4.24 -4.17
CA TRP A 201 -11.53 3.82 -5.59
C TRP A 201 -12.90 3.87 -6.26
N VAL A 202 -13.91 4.44 -5.60
CA VAL A 202 -15.21 4.75 -6.20
C VAL A 202 -15.02 5.71 -7.38
N THR A 203 -15.80 5.51 -8.42
CA THR A 203 -15.80 6.36 -9.61
C THR A 203 -15.97 7.84 -9.25
N GLY A 204 -15.03 8.67 -9.68
CA GLY A 204 -15.04 10.11 -9.43
C GLY A 204 -14.58 10.55 -8.04
N ASN A 205 -14.13 9.64 -7.17
CA ASN A 205 -13.51 10.03 -5.91
C ASN A 205 -12.15 10.71 -6.16
N SER A 206 -11.89 11.82 -5.47
CA SER A 206 -10.67 12.62 -5.64
C SER A 206 -9.37 11.90 -5.27
N ASN A 207 -9.44 10.79 -4.50
CA ASN A 207 -8.31 9.95 -4.15
C ASN A 207 -8.12 8.78 -5.12
N ASN A 208 -9.06 8.57 -6.05
CA ASN A 208 -8.94 7.60 -7.14
C ASN A 208 -8.06 8.20 -8.24
N TYR A 209 -6.77 8.33 -7.97
CA TYR A 209 -5.82 8.99 -8.88
C TYR A 209 -5.71 8.29 -10.24
N GLY A 210 -5.92 6.98 -10.28
CA GLY A 210 -5.89 6.18 -11.51
C GLY A 210 -7.12 6.35 -12.40
N LEU A 211 -8.14 7.03 -11.91
CA LEU A 211 -9.45 7.24 -12.56
C LEU A 211 -10.12 5.93 -12.99
N TRP A 212 -9.84 4.84 -12.26
CA TRP A 212 -10.51 3.57 -12.45
C TRP A 212 -12.01 3.70 -12.19
N SER A 213 -12.82 2.98 -12.93
CA SER A 213 -14.28 3.01 -12.81
C SER A 213 -14.83 1.60 -13.01
N ASP A 214 -15.66 1.17 -12.07
CA ASP A 214 -16.37 -0.10 -12.14
C ASP A 214 -17.74 0.04 -11.46
N ALA A 215 -18.81 -0.27 -12.19
CA ALA A 215 -20.17 -0.06 -11.72
C ALA A 215 -20.57 -1.04 -10.62
N ASP A 216 -20.06 -2.26 -10.65
CA ASP A 216 -20.33 -3.27 -9.63
C ASP A 216 -19.63 -2.90 -8.31
N TYR A 217 -18.39 -2.42 -8.40
CA TYR A 217 -17.66 -1.86 -7.26
C TYR A 217 -18.41 -0.69 -6.62
N ASP A 218 -18.80 0.30 -7.43
CA ASP A 218 -19.53 1.48 -6.96
C ASP A 218 -20.85 1.09 -6.27
N ALA A 219 -21.56 0.09 -6.81
CA ALA A 219 -22.81 -0.39 -6.23
C ALA A 219 -22.57 -1.05 -4.85
N VAL A 220 -21.55 -1.90 -4.72
CA VAL A 220 -21.21 -2.54 -3.42
C VAL A 220 -20.84 -1.48 -2.38
N ILE A 221 -20.01 -0.50 -2.74
CA ILE A 221 -19.63 0.58 -1.81
C ILE A 221 -20.84 1.44 -1.42
N ALA A 222 -21.75 1.71 -2.36
CA ALA A 222 -22.98 2.45 -2.07
C ALA A 222 -23.88 1.71 -1.07
N GLU A 223 -24.07 0.39 -1.22
CA GLU A 223 -24.83 -0.42 -0.28
C GLU A 223 -24.19 -0.41 1.13
N CYS A 224 -22.86 -0.46 1.23
CA CYS A 224 -22.14 -0.39 2.49
C CYS A 224 -22.21 0.96 3.20
N THR A 225 -22.48 2.07 2.47
CA THR A 225 -22.37 3.44 2.99
C THR A 225 -23.71 4.13 3.15
N THR A 226 -24.63 3.93 2.22
CA THR A 226 -25.94 4.62 2.17
C THR A 226 -27.10 3.68 1.90
N GLY A 227 -26.85 2.43 1.54
CA GLY A 227 -27.84 1.40 1.28
C GLY A 227 -28.23 0.61 2.54
N ASP A 228 -28.89 -0.53 2.34
CA ASP A 228 -29.46 -1.35 3.42
C ASP A 228 -28.37 -1.96 4.31
N LEU A 229 -27.18 -2.22 3.76
CA LEU A 229 -26.06 -2.81 4.51
C LEU A 229 -25.41 -1.85 5.53
N CYS A 230 -25.67 -0.55 5.47
CA CYS A 230 -25.09 0.40 6.45
C CYS A 230 -25.58 0.15 7.89
N THR A 231 -26.68 -0.59 8.08
CA THR A 231 -27.24 -0.98 9.39
C THR A 231 -27.14 -2.48 9.67
N ASP A 232 -26.50 -3.25 8.79
CA ASP A 232 -26.22 -4.69 8.93
C ASP A 232 -24.70 -4.90 9.02
N PRO A 233 -24.11 -4.96 10.23
CA PRO A 233 -22.66 -5.05 10.38
C PRO A 233 -22.02 -6.28 9.71
N GLU A 234 -22.67 -7.45 9.80
CA GLU A 234 -22.19 -8.70 9.22
C GLU A 234 -22.27 -8.66 7.69
N GLY A 235 -23.44 -8.29 7.14
CA GLY A 235 -23.63 -8.17 5.70
C GLY A 235 -22.72 -7.10 5.08
N ARG A 236 -22.52 -5.98 5.78
CA ARG A 236 -21.59 -4.92 5.36
C ARG A 236 -20.14 -5.41 5.33
N TRP A 237 -19.73 -6.20 6.33
CA TRP A 237 -18.39 -6.75 6.43
C TRP A 237 -18.07 -7.68 5.24
N GLU A 238 -19.00 -8.59 4.92
CA GLU A 238 -18.88 -9.46 3.75
C GLU A 238 -18.85 -8.68 2.43
N ALA A 239 -19.74 -7.70 2.27
CA ALA A 239 -19.77 -6.86 1.06
C ALA A 239 -18.46 -6.04 0.87
N MET A 240 -17.79 -5.63 1.95
CA MET A 240 -16.48 -5.00 1.85
C MET A 240 -15.40 -5.95 1.34
N TYR A 241 -15.48 -7.26 1.64
CA TYR A 241 -14.63 -8.27 1.00
C TYR A 241 -14.91 -8.41 -0.50
N ASP A 242 -16.18 -8.37 -0.91
CA ASP A 242 -16.53 -8.40 -2.33
C ASP A 242 -15.95 -7.19 -3.06
N ALA A 243 -16.05 -6.00 -2.47
CA ALA A 243 -15.42 -4.79 -3.01
C ALA A 243 -13.90 -4.94 -3.13
N GLU A 244 -13.23 -5.46 -2.09
CA GLU A 244 -11.79 -5.69 -2.12
C GLU A 244 -11.39 -6.69 -3.22
N SER A 245 -12.17 -7.75 -3.40
CA SER A 245 -11.97 -8.72 -4.48
C SER A 245 -12.02 -8.05 -5.85
N ILE A 246 -13.03 -7.21 -6.10
CA ILE A 246 -13.20 -6.51 -7.39
C ILE A 246 -12.00 -5.61 -7.68
N VAL A 247 -11.58 -4.78 -6.74
CA VAL A 247 -10.46 -3.83 -6.97
C VAL A 247 -9.14 -4.54 -7.24
N LEU A 248 -8.90 -5.69 -6.60
CA LEU A 248 -7.69 -6.49 -6.79
C LEU A 248 -7.74 -7.33 -8.07
N GLU A 249 -8.87 -7.99 -8.36
CA GLU A 249 -9.06 -8.77 -9.58
C GLU A 249 -8.90 -7.90 -10.83
N GLN A 250 -9.44 -6.68 -10.78
CA GLN A 250 -9.32 -5.68 -11.84
C GLN A 250 -7.95 -4.98 -11.86
N ALA A 251 -7.06 -5.32 -10.92
CA ALA A 251 -5.75 -4.69 -10.79
C ALA A 251 -5.85 -3.15 -10.88
N ALA A 252 -6.85 -2.58 -10.21
CA ALA A 252 -7.10 -1.13 -10.21
C ALA A 252 -5.97 -0.37 -9.49
N ILE A 253 -5.36 -1.04 -8.52
CA ILE A 253 -4.14 -0.64 -7.81
C ILE A 253 -3.23 -1.87 -7.66
N PHE A 254 -1.96 -1.63 -7.36
CA PHE A 254 -1.02 -2.69 -7.03
C PHE A 254 -0.54 -2.49 -5.59
N PRO A 255 -1.16 -3.14 -4.58
CA PRO A 255 -0.69 -3.08 -3.20
C PRO A 255 0.76 -3.57 -3.12
N LEU A 256 1.58 -2.93 -2.29
CA LEU A 256 2.98 -3.30 -2.09
C LEU A 256 3.26 -3.73 -0.66
N TYR A 257 2.98 -2.87 0.31
CA TYR A 257 3.24 -3.18 1.72
C TYR A 257 2.40 -2.34 2.68
N GLY A 258 2.10 -2.94 3.83
CA GLY A 258 1.62 -2.25 5.02
C GLY A 258 2.81 -1.71 5.80
N GLN A 259 2.84 -0.39 6.01
CA GLN A 259 3.96 0.27 6.68
C GLN A 259 3.94 0.02 8.18
N CYS A 260 5.09 -0.36 8.74
CA CYS A 260 5.37 -0.30 10.17
C CYS A 260 6.31 0.87 10.51
N ASN A 261 6.21 1.34 11.74
CA ASN A 261 7.19 2.22 12.36
C ASN A 261 8.07 1.41 13.28
N ALA A 262 9.34 1.26 12.92
CA ALA A 262 10.37 0.69 13.77
C ALA A 262 10.94 1.78 14.70
N GLU A 263 11.00 1.51 16.00
CA GLU A 263 11.31 2.50 17.01
C GLU A 263 12.12 1.94 18.16
N MET A 264 12.93 2.80 18.77
CA MET A 264 13.42 2.61 20.13
C MET A 264 12.59 3.47 21.08
N ILE A 265 12.12 2.86 22.17
CA ILE A 265 11.35 3.53 23.23
C ILE A 265 12.05 3.22 24.55
N SER A 266 12.54 4.27 25.22
CA SER A 266 13.22 4.12 26.51
C SER A 266 12.32 3.43 27.52
N SER A 267 12.85 2.43 28.20
CA SER A 267 12.18 1.71 29.30
C SER A 267 11.75 2.64 30.47
N ALA A 268 12.33 3.84 30.54
CA ALA A 268 11.91 4.88 31.48
C ALA A 268 10.58 5.54 31.09
N VAL A 269 10.09 5.37 29.85
CA VAL A 269 8.85 5.97 29.36
C VAL A 269 7.71 4.94 29.40
N THR A 270 6.58 5.33 29.94
CA THR A 270 5.35 4.53 30.01
C THR A 270 4.13 5.36 29.63
N GLY A 271 3.00 4.71 29.27
CA GLY A 271 1.74 5.39 28.97
C GLY A 271 1.75 6.13 27.63
N VAL A 272 2.52 5.65 26.66
CA VAL A 272 2.40 6.04 25.25
C VAL A 272 1.49 5.04 24.57
N ASP A 273 0.37 5.49 24.03
CA ASP A 273 -0.56 4.67 23.29
C ASP A 273 -0.29 4.77 21.78
N PHE A 274 -0.41 3.63 21.08
CA PHE A 274 -0.21 3.54 19.65
C PHE A 274 -1.55 3.27 18.95
N HIS A 275 -1.79 3.98 17.87
CA HIS A 275 -2.98 3.81 17.04
C HIS A 275 -2.60 3.78 15.56
N PRO A 276 -3.19 2.89 14.75
CA PRO A 276 -2.96 2.89 13.30
C PRO A 276 -3.71 4.03 12.58
N VAL A 277 -4.57 4.77 13.27
CA VAL A 277 -5.47 5.80 12.71
C VAL A 277 -5.07 7.19 13.18
N ALA A 278 -5.05 8.16 12.29
CA ALA A 278 -4.82 9.59 12.51
C ALA A 278 -3.49 9.91 13.20
N LEU A 279 -3.40 9.78 14.51
CA LEU A 279 -2.18 10.00 15.28
C LEU A 279 -1.61 8.65 15.73
N ASN A 280 -0.46 8.29 15.19
CA ASN A 280 0.20 7.02 15.52
C ASN A 280 0.61 6.95 17.00
N ARG A 281 0.78 8.07 17.67
CA ARG A 281 1.14 8.11 19.09
C ARG A 281 0.31 9.13 19.85
N VAL A 282 -0.16 8.73 21.02
CA VAL A 282 -0.84 9.60 21.99
C VAL A 282 -0.05 9.62 23.29
N TYR A 283 0.36 10.82 23.71
CA TYR A 283 1.21 11.06 24.89
C TYR A 283 0.43 11.57 26.10
N LYS A 284 -0.90 11.50 26.07
CA LYS A 284 -1.76 12.06 27.12
C LYS A 284 -1.43 11.52 28.51
N ASP A 285 -1.14 10.23 28.59
CA ASP A 285 -0.85 9.54 29.85
C ASP A 285 0.64 9.16 29.98
N ALA A 286 1.48 9.70 29.09
CA ALA A 286 2.92 9.44 29.10
C ALA A 286 3.59 9.94 30.38
N LYS A 287 4.45 9.09 30.94
CA LYS A 287 5.25 9.37 32.14
C LYS A 287 6.68 8.94 31.90
N LYS A 288 7.62 9.69 32.48
CA LYS A 288 9.03 9.34 32.53
C LYS A 288 9.45 9.12 33.95
N SER A 289 9.98 7.93 34.27
CA SER A 289 10.65 7.66 35.53
C SER A 289 12.06 8.25 35.48
N VAL A 290 12.43 8.93 36.55
CA VAL A 290 13.75 9.55 36.73
C VAL A 290 14.69 8.58 37.40
#